data_ea81b3be9cf844a03a5df481ee635c1c
#
_entry.id   ea81b3be9cf844a03a5df481ee635c1c
#
_cell.length_a   1.000
_cell.length_b   1.000
_cell.length_c   1.000
_cell.angle_alpha   90.00
_cell.angle_beta   90.00
_cell.angle_gamma   90.00
#
_symmetry.space_group_name_H-M   'P 1'
#
loop_
_entity.id
_entity.type
_entity.pdbx_description
1 polymer ?
#
loop_
_entity_poly.entity_id
_entity_poly.type
_entity_poly.pdbx_seq_one_letter_code
_entity_poly.pdbx_strand_id
1 'polypeptide(L)'
;IHPQKWPENLDYSGKRVLVIGSGATAVTLVPAMTDKAAHVTMLQRTPSYVLDVPLEDPIAKLLRKWLPSERAYALTRRKNILIARGIWLLCQKYPRFARRLIRFFNKRSLPKDYPVDAHFNPPYNPWEQRLCAAPDGDLFKRLADGSASIVTDHIRTFTPRGVALKSGRELEADIIVTATGLNLQLFGGMTMTIDGEAVDV
;
A
#
# COMPACT_ATOMS: atom_id res chain seq x y z
N ILE A 1 12.18 -3.88 13.01
CA ILE A 1 11.32 -2.80 13.52
C ILE A 1 9.90 -3.05 13.04
N HIS A 2 8.90 -2.89 13.89
CA HIS A 2 7.50 -2.94 13.50
C HIS A 2 6.90 -1.51 13.46
N PRO A 3 6.11 -1.13 12.45
CA PRO A 3 5.59 0.24 12.29
C PRO A 3 4.78 0.77 13.48
N GLN A 4 4.09 -0.10 14.24
CA GLN A 4 3.39 0.29 15.48
C GLN A 4 4.34 0.66 16.63
N LYS A 5 5.60 0.27 16.56
CA LYS A 5 6.64 0.51 17.57
C LYS A 5 7.83 1.20 16.90
N TRP A 6 7.54 2.25 16.16
CA TRP A 6 8.57 3.00 15.45
C TRP A 6 9.45 3.76 16.44
N PRO A 7 10.79 3.58 16.41
CA PRO A 7 11.68 4.35 17.27
C PRO A 7 11.73 5.81 16.81
N GLU A 8 11.52 6.76 17.71
CA GLU A 8 11.48 8.20 17.37
C GLU A 8 12.80 8.70 16.77
N ASN A 9 13.93 8.17 17.25
CA ASN A 9 15.29 8.58 16.84
C ASN A 9 15.92 7.63 15.83
N LEU A 10 15.13 6.89 15.03
CA LEU A 10 15.68 5.99 14.04
C LEU A 10 16.36 6.77 12.90
N ASP A 11 17.68 6.70 12.82
CA ASP A 11 18.42 7.18 11.68
C ASP A 11 18.61 6.06 10.64
N TYR A 12 17.99 6.27 9.48
CA TYR A 12 18.10 5.38 8.32
C TYR A 12 18.81 6.06 7.12
N SER A 13 19.49 7.20 7.37
CA SER A 13 20.20 7.94 6.35
C SER A 13 21.34 7.11 5.75
N GLY A 14 21.35 6.99 4.43
CA GLY A 14 22.34 6.18 3.71
C GLY A 14 22.25 4.67 3.96
N LYS A 15 21.20 4.16 4.60
CA LYS A 15 21.02 2.73 4.89
C LYS A 15 20.21 2.02 3.81
N ARG A 16 20.46 0.74 3.62
CA ARG A 16 19.61 -0.16 2.84
C ARG A 16 18.48 -0.62 3.72
N VAL A 17 17.26 -0.25 3.34
CA VAL A 17 16.06 -0.58 4.10
C VAL A 17 15.27 -1.66 3.38
N LEU A 18 14.91 -2.72 4.10
CA LEU A 18 14.03 -3.78 3.63
C LEU A 18 12.68 -3.66 4.33
N VAL A 19 11.63 -3.40 3.56
CA VAL A 19 10.24 -3.35 4.07
C VAL A 19 9.54 -4.64 3.69
N ILE A 20 9.20 -5.46 4.69
CA ILE A 20 8.49 -6.74 4.48
C ILE A 20 6.99 -6.49 4.55
N GLY A 21 6.30 -6.70 3.44
CA GLY A 21 4.86 -6.53 3.28
C GLY A 21 4.49 -5.79 2.01
N SER A 22 3.22 -5.85 1.62
CA SER A 22 2.64 -5.17 0.44
C SER A 22 1.29 -4.51 0.74
N GLY A 23 0.99 -4.30 2.03
CA GLY A 23 -0.21 -3.59 2.46
C GLY A 23 -0.06 -2.08 2.42
N ALA A 24 -1.09 -1.35 2.86
CA ALA A 24 -1.10 0.10 2.86
C ALA A 24 0.12 0.71 3.56
N THR A 25 0.54 0.14 4.71
CA THR A 25 1.72 0.59 5.44
C THR A 25 3.01 0.50 4.59
N ALA A 26 3.22 -0.63 3.90
CA ALA A 26 4.40 -0.79 3.05
C ALA A 26 4.35 0.16 1.84
N VAL A 27 3.19 0.27 1.18
CA VAL A 27 2.98 1.12 0.00
C VAL A 27 3.26 2.60 0.30
N THR A 28 2.95 3.07 1.52
CA THR A 28 3.23 4.45 1.93
C THR A 28 4.62 4.63 2.54
N LEU A 29 5.13 3.64 3.26
CA LEU A 29 6.42 3.74 3.93
C LEU A 29 7.59 3.70 2.94
N VAL A 30 7.51 2.82 1.93
CA VAL A 30 8.57 2.66 0.92
C VAL A 30 8.92 3.99 0.25
N PRO A 31 8.00 4.73 -0.38
CA PRO A 31 8.35 6.01 -1.00
C PRO A 31 8.80 7.06 0.02
N ALA A 32 8.23 7.09 1.22
CA ALA A 32 8.59 8.07 2.25
C ALA A 32 10.02 7.88 2.77
N MET A 33 10.56 6.68 2.73
CA MET A 33 11.92 6.42 3.22
C MET A 33 13.00 6.68 2.16
N THR A 34 12.65 6.75 0.88
CA THR A 34 13.64 6.92 -0.20
C THR A 34 14.39 8.26 -0.15
N ASP A 35 13.85 9.28 0.51
CA ASP A 35 14.48 10.61 0.58
C ASP A 35 15.75 10.63 1.44
N LYS A 36 15.93 9.64 2.35
CA LYS A 36 17.08 9.54 3.26
C LYS A 36 17.82 8.22 3.13
N ALA A 37 17.13 7.12 2.83
CA ALA A 37 17.75 5.82 2.66
C ALA A 37 18.63 5.76 1.40
N ALA A 38 19.67 4.93 1.42
CA ALA A 38 20.45 4.65 0.22
C ALA A 38 19.63 3.89 -0.83
N HIS A 39 18.80 2.97 -0.38
CA HIS A 39 17.85 2.22 -1.21
C HIS A 39 16.78 1.59 -0.34
N VAL A 40 15.54 1.51 -0.85
CA VAL A 40 14.43 0.85 -0.15
C VAL A 40 13.92 -0.32 -0.97
N THR A 41 13.96 -1.52 -0.42
CA THR A 41 13.42 -2.73 -1.05
C THR A 41 12.12 -3.13 -0.39
N MET A 42 11.04 -3.23 -1.15
CA MET A 42 9.79 -3.83 -0.69
C MET A 42 9.81 -5.34 -0.97
N LEU A 43 9.78 -6.16 0.05
CA LEU A 43 9.66 -7.61 -0.07
C LEU A 43 8.22 -8.05 0.17
N GLN A 44 7.59 -8.64 -0.82
CA GLN A 44 6.24 -9.17 -0.73
C GLN A 44 6.20 -10.66 -1.03
N ARG A 45 5.36 -11.38 -0.30
CA ARG A 45 5.11 -12.82 -0.55
C ARG A 45 4.26 -13.03 -1.80
N THR A 46 3.23 -12.22 -1.94
CA THR A 46 2.27 -12.20 -3.05
C THR A 46 2.04 -10.76 -3.47
N PRO A 47 1.86 -10.48 -4.77
CA PRO A 47 1.49 -9.15 -5.23
C PRO A 47 0.20 -8.64 -4.60
N SER A 48 0.05 -7.32 -4.51
CA SER A 48 -1.20 -6.65 -4.16
C SER A 48 -1.63 -5.74 -5.30
N TYR A 49 -2.93 -5.45 -5.38
CA TYR A 49 -3.39 -4.37 -6.26
C TYR A 49 -3.00 -3.03 -5.65
N VAL A 50 -2.29 -2.23 -6.43
CA VAL A 50 -1.94 -0.85 -6.09
C VAL A 50 -2.42 0.06 -7.19
N LEU A 51 -3.10 1.15 -6.84
CA LEU A 51 -3.60 2.16 -7.77
C LEU A 51 -2.91 3.49 -7.49
N ASP A 52 -2.53 4.16 -8.56
CA ASP A 52 -2.18 5.58 -8.52
C ASP A 52 -3.47 6.39 -8.34
N VAL A 53 -3.56 7.13 -7.25
CA VAL A 53 -4.73 7.92 -6.88
C VAL A 53 -4.28 9.33 -6.55
N PRO A 54 -4.88 10.38 -7.16
CA PRO A 54 -4.56 11.75 -6.80
C PRO A 54 -4.75 12.02 -5.30
N LEU A 55 -3.76 12.60 -4.65
CA LEU A 55 -3.84 13.00 -3.25
C LEU A 55 -4.93 14.04 -3.03
N GLU A 56 -5.07 14.95 -3.98
CA GLU A 56 -6.08 16.01 -3.95
C GLU A 56 -7.12 15.79 -5.06
N ASP A 57 -8.38 15.93 -4.67
CA ASP A 57 -9.50 15.85 -5.61
C ASP A 57 -9.62 17.17 -6.41
N PRO A 58 -9.30 17.20 -7.72
CA PRO A 58 -9.32 18.44 -8.51
C PRO A 58 -10.75 18.99 -8.65
N ILE A 59 -11.77 18.14 -8.65
CA ILE A 59 -13.17 18.56 -8.71
C ILE A 59 -13.57 19.22 -7.39
N ALA A 60 -13.13 18.67 -6.27
CA ALA A 60 -13.36 19.28 -4.96
C ALA A 60 -12.71 20.67 -4.85
N LYS A 61 -11.46 20.81 -5.36
CA LYS A 61 -10.81 22.13 -5.44
C LYS A 61 -11.62 23.13 -6.26
N LEU A 62 -12.10 22.71 -7.42
CA LEU A 62 -12.92 23.56 -8.28
C LEU A 62 -14.25 23.96 -7.62
N LEU A 63 -14.95 23.00 -7.01
CA LEU A 63 -16.22 23.26 -6.32
C LEU A 63 -16.06 24.24 -5.16
N ARG A 64 -14.98 24.10 -4.36
CA ARG A 64 -14.68 25.04 -3.26
C ARG A 64 -14.38 26.48 -3.73
N LYS A 65 -13.92 26.64 -4.97
CA LYS A 65 -13.66 27.95 -5.54
C LYS A 65 -14.94 28.71 -5.89
N TRP A 66 -16.01 27.99 -6.24
CA TRP A 66 -17.23 28.58 -6.79
C TRP A 66 -18.47 28.44 -5.90
N LEU A 67 -18.44 27.55 -4.91
CA LEU A 67 -19.57 27.25 -4.06
C LEU A 67 -19.26 27.44 -2.58
N PRO A 68 -20.28 27.77 -1.77
CA PRO A 68 -20.14 27.73 -0.31
C PRO A 68 -19.63 26.37 0.17
N SER A 69 -18.84 26.37 1.23
CA SER A 69 -18.13 25.20 1.77
C SER A 69 -19.03 23.97 1.94
N GLU A 70 -20.22 24.15 2.52
CA GLU A 70 -21.17 23.06 2.76
C GLU A 70 -21.69 22.40 1.46
N ARG A 71 -22.02 23.23 0.45
CA ARG A 71 -22.49 22.73 -0.86
C ARG A 71 -21.36 22.02 -1.61
N ALA A 72 -20.15 22.61 -1.62
CA ALA A 72 -18.97 22.00 -2.21
C ALA A 72 -18.67 20.65 -1.57
N TYR A 73 -18.75 20.55 -0.24
CA TYR A 73 -18.59 19.31 0.49
C TYR A 73 -19.66 18.27 0.13
N ALA A 74 -20.93 18.65 0.15
CA ALA A 74 -22.03 17.74 -0.16
C ALA A 74 -21.94 17.15 -1.57
N LEU A 75 -21.60 17.98 -2.57
CA LEU A 75 -21.43 17.53 -3.96
C LEU A 75 -20.21 16.63 -4.12
N THR A 76 -19.07 17.02 -3.51
CA THR A 76 -17.85 16.19 -3.51
C THR A 76 -18.10 14.84 -2.87
N ARG A 77 -18.77 14.81 -1.72
CA ARG A 77 -19.12 13.57 -1.02
C ARG A 77 -20.00 12.67 -1.86
N ARG A 78 -21.07 13.22 -2.48
CA ARG A 78 -21.97 12.43 -3.37
C ARG A 78 -21.20 11.85 -4.55
N LYS A 79 -20.39 12.68 -5.23
CA LYS A 79 -19.53 12.25 -6.34
C LYS A 79 -18.62 11.09 -5.90
N ASN A 80 -17.91 11.23 -4.78
CA ASN A 80 -16.97 10.23 -4.32
C ASN A 80 -17.66 8.90 -3.94
N ILE A 81 -18.85 8.97 -3.33
CA ILE A 81 -19.67 7.76 -3.05
C ILE A 81 -20.07 7.06 -4.35
N LEU A 82 -20.54 7.82 -5.35
CA LEU A 82 -20.95 7.24 -6.63
C LEU A 82 -19.78 6.62 -7.39
N ILE A 83 -18.63 7.29 -7.40
CA ILE A 83 -17.39 6.76 -8.03
C ILE A 83 -16.93 5.49 -7.31
N ALA A 84 -16.83 5.52 -5.98
CA ALA A 84 -16.40 4.35 -5.20
C ALA A 84 -17.34 3.15 -5.41
N ARG A 85 -18.68 3.40 -5.39
CA ARG A 85 -19.68 2.39 -5.70
C ARG A 85 -19.53 1.86 -7.12
N GLY A 86 -19.34 2.75 -8.10
CA GLY A 86 -19.16 2.37 -9.50
C GLY A 86 -17.93 1.49 -9.72
N ILE A 87 -16.80 1.86 -9.13
CA ILE A 87 -15.56 1.07 -9.16
C ILE A 87 -15.78 -0.30 -8.50
N TRP A 88 -16.42 -0.33 -7.34
CA TRP A 88 -16.73 -1.59 -6.66
C TRP A 88 -17.64 -2.50 -7.50
N LEU A 89 -18.75 -1.98 -8.06
CA LEU A 89 -19.64 -2.72 -8.94
C LEU A 89 -18.91 -3.23 -10.18
N LEU A 90 -18.05 -2.43 -10.79
CA LEU A 90 -17.23 -2.84 -11.93
C LEU A 90 -16.32 -4.02 -11.56
N CYS A 91 -15.65 -3.94 -10.42
CA CYS A 91 -14.78 -5.01 -9.94
C CYS A 91 -15.55 -6.30 -9.64
N GLN A 92 -16.75 -6.19 -9.05
CA GLN A 92 -17.60 -7.36 -8.75
C GLN A 92 -18.21 -7.98 -10.02
N LYS A 93 -18.76 -7.16 -10.92
CA LYS A 93 -19.47 -7.65 -12.10
C LYS A 93 -18.54 -8.05 -13.24
N TYR A 94 -17.41 -7.35 -13.38
CA TYR A 94 -16.45 -7.55 -14.49
C TYR A 94 -15.00 -7.66 -13.99
N PRO A 95 -14.68 -8.63 -13.12
CA PRO A 95 -13.36 -8.70 -12.47
C PRO A 95 -12.20 -8.84 -13.46
N ARG A 96 -12.38 -9.59 -14.54
CA ARG A 96 -11.36 -9.74 -15.59
C ARG A 96 -11.05 -8.43 -16.30
N PHE A 97 -12.06 -7.62 -16.57
CA PHE A 97 -11.89 -6.30 -17.17
C PHE A 97 -11.21 -5.34 -16.18
N ALA A 98 -11.65 -5.31 -14.93
CA ALA A 98 -11.04 -4.50 -13.88
C ALA A 98 -9.55 -4.84 -13.70
N ARG A 99 -9.18 -6.13 -13.68
CA ARG A 99 -7.76 -6.57 -13.64
C ARG A 99 -6.96 -6.01 -14.82
N ARG A 100 -7.50 -6.11 -16.04
CA ARG A 100 -6.83 -5.59 -17.25
C ARG A 100 -6.62 -4.08 -17.16
N LEU A 101 -7.62 -3.36 -16.67
CA LEU A 101 -7.58 -1.91 -16.52
C LEU A 101 -6.54 -1.48 -15.48
N ILE A 102 -6.52 -2.10 -14.30
CA ILE A 102 -5.52 -1.83 -13.27
C ILE A 102 -4.11 -2.11 -13.80
N ARG A 103 -3.91 -3.27 -14.45
CA ARG A 103 -2.65 -3.63 -15.06
C ARG A 103 -2.20 -2.63 -16.13
N PHE A 104 -3.13 -2.13 -16.94
CA PHE A 104 -2.84 -1.11 -17.95
C PHE A 104 -2.33 0.18 -17.32
N PHE A 105 -2.99 0.68 -16.26
CA PHE A 105 -2.53 1.87 -15.55
C PHE A 105 -1.17 1.66 -14.88
N ASN A 106 -0.96 0.53 -14.21
CA ASN A 106 0.34 0.23 -13.59
C ASN A 106 1.47 0.17 -14.63
N LYS A 107 1.22 -0.43 -15.80
CA LYS A 107 2.20 -0.43 -16.92
C LYS A 107 2.50 0.97 -17.45
N ARG A 108 1.52 1.88 -17.40
CA ARG A 108 1.71 3.25 -17.85
C ARG A 108 2.51 4.10 -16.83
N SER A 109 2.43 3.77 -15.56
CA SER A 109 3.12 4.47 -14.46
C SER A 109 4.56 3.98 -14.23
N LEU A 110 4.99 2.93 -14.93
CA LEU A 110 6.30 2.30 -14.77
C LEU A 110 7.08 2.25 -16.09
N PRO A 111 8.40 2.11 -16.06
CA PRO A 111 9.22 1.89 -17.25
C PRO A 111 8.75 0.68 -18.06
N LYS A 112 8.98 0.72 -19.40
CA LYS A 112 8.48 -0.32 -20.31
C LYS A 112 8.95 -1.73 -19.96
N ASP A 113 10.18 -1.84 -19.44
CA ASP A 113 10.82 -3.12 -19.10
C ASP A 113 10.55 -3.57 -17.66
N TYR A 114 9.77 -2.81 -16.89
CA TYR A 114 9.45 -3.17 -15.51
C TYR A 114 8.55 -4.40 -15.45
N PRO A 115 8.86 -5.41 -14.63
CA PRO A 115 8.12 -6.67 -14.55
C PRO A 115 6.80 -6.53 -13.79
N VAL A 116 5.86 -5.74 -14.33
CA VAL A 116 4.56 -5.42 -13.70
C VAL A 116 3.79 -6.68 -13.31
N ASP A 117 3.84 -7.72 -14.14
CA ASP A 117 3.09 -8.95 -13.88
C ASP A 117 3.63 -9.75 -12.69
N ALA A 118 4.94 -9.65 -12.42
CA ALA A 118 5.55 -10.29 -11.26
C ALA A 118 5.20 -9.59 -9.93
N HIS A 119 4.98 -8.27 -9.98
CA HIS A 119 4.90 -7.45 -8.77
C HIS A 119 3.52 -6.85 -8.49
N PHE A 120 2.65 -6.73 -9.53
CA PHE A 120 1.36 -6.04 -9.44
C PHE A 120 0.18 -6.83 -10.02
N ASN A 121 0.34 -8.14 -10.27
CA ASN A 121 -0.72 -9.00 -10.78
C ASN A 121 -1.04 -10.12 -9.77
N PRO A 122 -1.80 -9.83 -8.73
CA PRO A 122 -2.14 -10.83 -7.71
C PRO A 122 -3.03 -11.96 -8.26
N PRO A 123 -3.02 -13.15 -7.63
CA PRO A 123 -3.81 -14.30 -8.08
C PRO A 123 -5.31 -14.19 -7.78
N TYR A 124 -5.73 -13.17 -7.03
CA TYR A 124 -7.12 -12.92 -6.65
C TYR A 124 -7.73 -11.76 -7.47
N ASN A 125 -9.05 -11.60 -7.42
CA ASN A 125 -9.73 -10.51 -8.12
C ASN A 125 -9.71 -9.21 -7.29
N PRO A 126 -9.85 -8.03 -7.96
CA PRO A 126 -9.98 -6.76 -7.25
C PRO A 126 -11.13 -6.82 -6.23
N TRP A 127 -10.88 -6.32 -5.00
CA TRP A 127 -11.80 -6.34 -3.87
C TRP A 127 -12.10 -7.70 -3.21
N GLU A 128 -11.55 -8.82 -3.69
CA GLU A 128 -11.54 -10.07 -2.90
C GLU A 128 -10.62 -9.95 -1.69
N GLN A 129 -9.55 -9.17 -1.85
CA GLN A 129 -8.67 -8.73 -0.77
C GLN A 129 -8.50 -7.21 -0.87
N ARG A 130 -7.46 -6.67 -0.24
CA ARG A 130 -7.20 -5.23 -0.26
C ARG A 130 -6.81 -4.70 -1.63
N LEU A 131 -7.19 -3.46 -1.89
CA LEU A 131 -6.74 -2.65 -3.00
C LEU A 131 -6.05 -1.42 -2.37
N CYS A 132 -4.76 -1.28 -2.58
CA CYS A 132 -3.97 -0.20 -2.00
C CYS A 132 -3.97 1.01 -2.93
N ALA A 133 -3.97 2.21 -2.34
CA ALA A 133 -3.78 3.48 -3.05
C ALA A 133 -2.36 3.98 -2.83
N ALA A 134 -1.68 4.38 -3.91
CA ALA A 134 -0.43 5.12 -3.89
C ALA A 134 -0.75 6.59 -4.19
N PRO A 135 -0.68 7.51 -3.20
CA PRO A 135 -1.00 8.92 -3.41
C PRO A 135 -0.08 9.54 -4.47
N ASP A 136 -0.68 10.20 -5.46
CA ASP A 136 0.06 10.82 -6.59
C ASP A 136 1.07 9.88 -7.28
N GLY A 137 0.86 8.56 -7.17
CA GLY A 137 1.74 7.55 -7.74
C GLY A 137 3.15 7.54 -7.14
N ASP A 138 3.33 7.99 -5.90
CA ASP A 138 4.62 8.12 -5.23
C ASP A 138 5.44 6.83 -5.26
N LEU A 139 4.85 5.69 -4.94
CA LEU A 139 5.52 4.40 -5.04
C LEU A 139 6.03 4.13 -6.47
N PHE A 140 5.19 4.37 -7.48
CA PHE A 140 5.55 4.14 -8.88
C PHE A 140 6.70 5.04 -9.34
N LYS A 141 6.74 6.30 -8.87
CA LYS A 141 7.83 7.24 -9.15
C LYS A 141 9.16 6.73 -8.59
N ARG A 142 9.16 6.22 -7.33
CA ARG A 142 10.38 5.70 -6.69
C ARG A 142 10.85 4.35 -7.27
N LEU A 143 9.93 3.59 -7.84
CA LEU A 143 10.30 2.40 -8.62
C LEU A 143 10.86 2.77 -9.99
N ALA A 144 10.35 3.83 -10.61
CA ALA A 144 10.80 4.30 -11.91
C ALA A 144 12.16 4.97 -11.88
N ASP A 145 12.47 5.73 -10.83
CA ASP A 145 13.76 6.40 -10.64
C ASP A 145 14.85 5.49 -10.03
N GLY A 146 14.46 4.26 -9.61
CA GLY A 146 15.38 3.27 -9.06
C GLY A 146 15.74 3.47 -7.58
N SER A 147 15.17 4.46 -6.89
CA SER A 147 15.41 4.67 -5.44
C SER A 147 14.70 3.60 -4.58
N ALA A 148 13.68 2.94 -5.14
CA ALA A 148 13.06 1.77 -4.54
C ALA A 148 13.00 0.59 -5.50
N SER A 149 12.86 -0.62 -4.96
CA SER A 149 12.64 -1.86 -5.72
C SER A 149 11.62 -2.76 -5.05
N ILE A 150 10.99 -3.65 -5.84
CA ILE A 150 10.09 -4.69 -5.31
C ILE A 150 10.71 -6.06 -5.58
N VAL A 151 10.66 -6.92 -4.58
CA VAL A 151 10.96 -8.34 -4.70
C VAL A 151 9.74 -9.15 -4.29
N THR A 152 9.30 -10.06 -5.16
CA THR A 152 8.18 -10.96 -4.88
C THR A 152 8.73 -12.36 -4.69
N ASP A 153 8.86 -12.78 -3.42
CA ASP A 153 9.38 -14.10 -3.04
C ASP A 153 9.04 -14.41 -1.57
N HIS A 154 9.28 -15.66 -1.19
CA HIS A 154 9.11 -16.15 0.18
C HIS A 154 10.41 -16.05 0.96
N ILE A 155 10.32 -15.63 2.21
CA ILE A 155 11.43 -15.68 3.16
C ILE A 155 11.72 -17.15 3.51
N ARG A 156 12.99 -17.52 3.44
CA ARG A 156 13.49 -18.79 3.97
C ARG A 156 13.97 -18.61 5.40
N THR A 157 14.81 -17.62 5.64
CA THR A 157 15.34 -17.31 6.98
C THR A 157 15.92 -15.89 7.00
N PHE A 158 16.08 -15.35 8.20
CA PHE A 158 16.88 -14.16 8.42
C PHE A 158 18.36 -14.52 8.54
N THR A 159 19.24 -13.67 8.05
CA THR A 159 20.69 -13.83 8.09
C THR A 159 21.33 -12.66 8.81
N PRO A 160 22.61 -12.73 9.20
CA PRO A 160 23.30 -11.59 9.79
C PRO A 160 23.40 -10.36 8.88
N ARG A 161 23.24 -10.53 7.56
CA ARG A 161 23.30 -9.44 6.57
C ARG A 161 21.94 -9.02 6.00
N GLY A 162 20.85 -9.73 6.33
CA GLY A 162 19.55 -9.42 5.82
C GLY A 162 18.57 -10.61 5.79
N VAL A 163 18.05 -10.99 4.60
CA VAL A 163 17.03 -12.04 4.45
C VAL A 163 17.38 -12.95 3.27
N ALA A 164 17.45 -14.25 3.54
CA ALA A 164 17.56 -15.28 2.50
C ALA A 164 16.17 -15.70 2.02
N LEU A 165 15.99 -15.74 0.71
CA LEU A 165 14.74 -16.08 0.05
C LEU A 165 14.69 -17.55 -0.38
N LYS A 166 13.49 -18.06 -0.67
CA LYS A 166 13.31 -19.43 -1.17
C LYS A 166 13.93 -19.65 -2.54
N SER A 167 14.00 -18.61 -3.37
CA SER A 167 14.70 -18.65 -4.67
C SER A 167 16.22 -18.86 -4.56
N GLY A 168 16.80 -18.78 -3.37
CA GLY A 168 18.25 -18.79 -3.14
C GLY A 168 18.90 -17.42 -3.13
N ARG A 169 18.19 -16.36 -3.51
CA ARG A 169 18.67 -14.98 -3.44
C ARG A 169 18.75 -14.51 -1.99
N GLU A 170 19.76 -13.71 -1.65
CA GLU A 170 19.84 -12.99 -0.38
C GLU A 170 19.61 -11.49 -0.63
N LEU A 171 18.77 -10.87 0.20
CA LEU A 171 18.53 -9.44 0.22
C LEU A 171 19.31 -8.84 1.39
N GLU A 172 20.33 -8.07 1.09
CA GLU A 172 21.08 -7.37 2.11
C GLU A 172 20.30 -6.15 2.61
N ALA A 173 20.28 -5.95 3.93
CA ALA A 173 19.58 -4.86 4.58
C ALA A 173 20.28 -4.47 5.89
N ASP A 174 20.43 -3.17 6.09
CA ASP A 174 20.91 -2.61 7.34
C ASP A 174 19.76 -2.43 8.34
N ILE A 175 18.55 -2.20 7.80
CA ILE A 175 17.32 -2.06 8.59
C ILE A 175 16.22 -2.91 7.94
N ILE A 176 15.53 -3.68 8.77
CA ILE A 176 14.36 -4.46 8.35
C ILE A 176 13.12 -3.93 9.05
N VAL A 177 12.10 -3.56 8.26
CA VAL A 177 10.80 -3.10 8.73
C VAL A 177 9.75 -4.16 8.42
N THR A 178 9.09 -4.69 9.44
CA THR A 178 8.06 -5.73 9.31
C THR A 178 6.67 -5.09 9.21
N ALA A 179 6.30 -4.65 7.99
CA ALA A 179 4.98 -4.07 7.69
C ALA A 179 3.93 -5.18 7.38
N THR A 180 3.90 -6.22 8.24
CA THR A 180 3.15 -7.47 8.00
C THR A 180 1.74 -7.48 8.58
N GLY A 181 1.26 -6.36 9.08
CA GLY A 181 -0.06 -6.18 9.67
C GLY A 181 -0.01 -5.61 11.09
N LEU A 182 -1.17 -5.46 11.69
CA LEU A 182 -1.35 -4.85 13.00
C LEU A 182 -2.01 -5.85 13.93
N ASN A 183 -1.70 -5.76 15.23
CA ASN A 183 -2.49 -6.40 16.27
C ASN A 183 -3.75 -5.56 16.46
N LEU A 184 -4.88 -6.07 15.94
CA LEU A 184 -6.17 -5.42 16.13
C LEU A 184 -6.69 -5.71 17.54
N GLN A 185 -7.01 -4.66 18.26
CA GLN A 185 -7.72 -4.74 19.51
C GLN A 185 -9.15 -4.25 19.28
N LEU A 186 -10.09 -5.18 19.23
CA LEU A 186 -11.50 -4.85 19.05
C LEU A 186 -11.95 -3.93 20.18
N PHE A 187 -12.76 -2.93 19.83
CA PHE A 187 -13.29 -1.92 20.74
C PHE A 187 -12.24 -1.20 21.62
N GLY A 188 -10.94 -1.19 21.20
CA GLY A 188 -9.89 -0.51 21.95
C GLY A 188 -9.63 -1.08 23.36
N GLY A 189 -10.01 -2.34 23.62
CA GLY A 189 -9.90 -2.99 24.92
C GLY A 189 -10.99 -2.62 25.93
N MET A 190 -12.11 -2.05 25.47
CA MET A 190 -13.28 -1.82 26.32
C MET A 190 -13.87 -3.15 26.81
N THR A 191 -14.25 -3.19 28.07
CA THR A 191 -15.07 -4.28 28.59
C THR A 191 -16.53 -4.03 28.23
N MET A 192 -17.17 -4.98 27.55
CA MET A 192 -18.60 -4.94 27.26
C MET A 192 -19.36 -5.82 28.23
N THR A 193 -20.49 -5.32 28.72
CA THR A 193 -21.40 -6.10 29.56
C THR A 193 -22.80 -6.04 28.97
N ILE A 194 -23.50 -7.19 28.95
CA ILE A 194 -24.93 -7.28 28.62
C ILE A 194 -25.63 -7.83 29.86
N ASP A 195 -26.63 -7.10 30.37
CA ASP A 195 -27.39 -7.44 31.59
C ASP A 195 -26.50 -7.73 32.80
N GLY A 196 -25.33 -7.06 32.89
CA GLY A 196 -24.38 -7.20 34.00
C GLY A 196 -23.34 -8.32 33.79
N GLU A 197 -23.46 -9.14 32.77
CA GLU A 197 -22.47 -10.18 32.44
C GLU A 197 -21.46 -9.70 31.42
N ALA A 198 -20.16 -9.99 31.64
CA ALA A 198 -19.11 -9.64 30.70
C ALA A 198 -19.23 -10.46 29.41
N VAL A 199 -19.11 -9.76 28.28
CA VAL A 199 -19.11 -10.39 26.96
C VAL A 199 -17.67 -10.51 26.49
N ASP A 200 -17.25 -11.72 26.16
CA ASP A 200 -15.98 -11.99 25.48
C ASP A 200 -16.14 -11.68 23.99
N VAL A 201 -15.26 -10.81 23.42
CA VAL A 201 -15.40 -10.24 22.08
C VAL A 201 -14.26 -10.70 21.19
#